data_0c6fe76b1508f10838a5e61287d2bc56
#
_entry.id   0c6fe76b1508f10838a5e61287d2bc56
#
_cell.length_a   1.000
_cell.length_b   1.000
_cell.length_c   1.000
_cell.angle_alpha   90.00
_cell.angle_beta   90.00
_cell.angle_gamma   90.00
#
_symmetry.space_group_name_H-M   'P 1'
#
loop_
_entity.id
_entity.type
_entity.pdbx_description
1 polymer ?
#
loop_
_entity_poly.entity_id
_entity_poly.type
_entity_poly.pdbx_seq_one_letter_code
_entity_poly.pdbx_strand_id
1 'polypeptide(L)'
;MSFSITLPDGSKKVFEESLTIADLAHNIATSLGKAAVAGKVNGEIKPLDFKLDSDSEVAIITDKDEEGLDVLRATAAFVFEAVAKREYPELRLGEHVADEGGFYVDTDKDDQIKVGELPKLEKAMQKVIKNGEKIEHVQIAKSELEDLYKNDKFKSELLAKVEGDTVDAYKLGDFVDFGFDALLPNTGKIKQFKLLSVAGAYWLGKSSNPMLQRIFGTAFFKEADLKADLKRRQEIKERDHRTIGRDLDLFFVDPKVGAGLPYWMPKGATIRRVVERYIIDREVADGYQHVYTPVLMNLDAYKTSGHWAHYRDDMFPPMDMGDGEMLELRPMNCPSHIQIFKHHIRSYRDLPLRVAELGMMHRYEKSGALSGLQRVREMTLNDGHTFVALDQVQTEFAKILKLIMDVYKDFDITDYYFRLSYRDPKNTDKYFANDEMWEKSQKMLKGAMDDLGLDYVEAEGEAAFYGPKLDIQTKTALGNDETMSTIQLDFMLPDRFGLTYVGKDGEEHRPVMIHRGIVGTMERFIAY
;
A
#
# COMPACT_ATOMS: atom_id res chain seq x y z
N MET A 1 -5.06 -36.74 32.37
CA MET A 1 -6.45 -36.51 31.84
C MET A 1 -6.34 -36.56 30.34
N SER A 2 -7.23 -37.28 29.67
CA SER A 2 -7.25 -37.32 28.21
C SER A 2 -7.70 -35.96 27.65
N PHE A 3 -7.13 -35.53 26.55
CA PHE A 3 -7.49 -34.32 25.82
C PHE A 3 -7.66 -34.64 24.33
N SER A 4 -8.34 -33.75 23.62
CA SER A 4 -8.76 -33.94 22.23
C SER A 4 -8.13 -32.89 21.32
N ILE A 5 -7.48 -33.31 20.24
CA ILE A 5 -6.98 -32.44 19.19
C ILE A 5 -7.92 -32.53 17.99
N THR A 6 -8.47 -31.37 17.58
CA THR A 6 -9.30 -31.24 16.37
C THR A 6 -8.41 -30.81 15.20
N LEU A 7 -8.42 -31.60 14.11
CA LEU A 7 -7.68 -31.30 12.89
C LEU A 7 -8.50 -30.46 11.91
N PRO A 8 -7.91 -29.84 10.88
CA PRO A 8 -8.62 -28.98 9.92
C PRO A 8 -9.75 -29.65 9.15
N ASP A 9 -9.73 -30.97 8.99
CA ASP A 9 -10.77 -31.77 8.36
C ASP A 9 -11.94 -32.10 9.32
N GLY A 10 -11.90 -31.57 10.56
CA GLY A 10 -12.87 -31.81 11.61
C GLY A 10 -12.70 -33.13 12.37
N SER A 11 -11.72 -33.96 12.01
CA SER A 11 -11.41 -35.21 12.73
C SER A 11 -10.81 -34.90 14.11
N LYS A 12 -11.14 -35.73 15.10
CA LYS A 12 -10.64 -35.61 16.49
C LYS A 12 -9.75 -36.78 16.84
N LYS A 13 -8.61 -36.47 17.44
CA LYS A 13 -7.69 -37.47 18.02
C LYS A 13 -7.59 -37.25 19.52
N VAL A 14 -7.74 -38.31 20.30
CA VAL A 14 -7.67 -38.26 21.76
C VAL A 14 -6.33 -38.78 22.23
N PHE A 15 -5.68 -38.09 23.15
CA PHE A 15 -4.40 -38.43 23.73
C PHE A 15 -4.50 -38.47 25.26
N GLU A 16 -3.76 -39.39 25.90
CA GLU A 16 -3.71 -39.53 27.35
C GLU A 16 -2.50 -38.81 27.98
N GLU A 17 -1.47 -38.59 27.17
CA GLU A 17 -0.22 -37.91 27.54
C GLU A 17 0.04 -36.73 26.63
N SER A 18 0.69 -35.69 27.17
CA SER A 18 1.11 -34.56 26.37
C SER A 18 2.07 -34.97 25.26
N LEU A 19 1.92 -34.35 24.08
CA LEU A 19 2.79 -34.59 22.94
C LEU A 19 3.17 -33.27 22.30
N THR A 20 4.25 -33.27 21.52
CA THR A 20 4.65 -32.09 20.76
C THR A 20 3.91 -32.01 19.42
N ILE A 21 3.90 -30.83 18.79
CA ILE A 21 3.40 -30.69 17.42
C ILE A 21 4.14 -31.60 16.46
N ALA A 22 5.47 -31.80 16.66
CA ALA A 22 6.26 -32.75 15.88
C ALA A 22 5.74 -34.18 16.04
N ASP A 23 5.45 -34.61 17.27
CA ASP A 23 4.91 -35.94 17.55
C ASP A 23 3.53 -36.12 16.90
N LEU A 24 2.66 -35.09 17.00
CA LEU A 24 1.35 -35.10 16.35
C LEU A 24 1.48 -35.26 14.83
N ALA A 25 2.38 -34.50 14.19
CA ALA A 25 2.62 -34.59 12.76
C ALA A 25 3.08 -35.99 12.33
N HIS A 26 3.99 -36.61 13.09
CA HIS A 26 4.45 -37.99 12.86
C HIS A 26 3.34 -39.01 13.11
N ASN A 27 2.49 -38.81 14.11
CA ASN A 27 1.35 -39.67 14.42
C ASN A 27 0.26 -39.63 13.32
N ILE A 28 0.14 -38.49 12.61
CA ILE A 28 -0.77 -38.39 11.46
C ILE A 28 -0.18 -39.13 10.26
N ALA A 29 1.07 -38.81 9.88
CA ALA A 29 1.80 -39.51 8.84
C ALA A 29 3.30 -39.21 8.94
N THR A 30 4.16 -40.22 8.69
CA THR A 30 5.62 -40.04 8.68
C THR A 30 6.08 -39.00 7.66
N SER A 31 5.41 -38.89 6.50
CA SER A 31 5.70 -37.89 5.48
C SER A 31 5.36 -36.48 5.96
N LEU A 32 4.24 -36.31 6.68
CA LEU A 32 3.84 -35.05 7.27
C LEU A 32 4.82 -34.57 8.34
N GLY A 33 5.25 -35.48 9.24
CA GLY A 33 6.26 -35.19 10.26
C GLY A 33 7.61 -34.75 9.67
N LYS A 34 8.00 -35.25 8.48
CA LYS A 34 9.21 -34.80 7.78
C LYS A 34 9.06 -33.43 7.14
N ALA A 35 7.86 -33.11 6.63
CA ALA A 35 7.55 -31.86 5.96
C ALA A 35 7.18 -30.73 6.95
N ALA A 36 6.80 -31.07 8.18
CA ALA A 36 6.37 -30.10 9.18
C ALA A 36 7.47 -29.09 9.53
N VAL A 37 7.09 -27.82 9.62
CA VAL A 37 7.97 -26.70 9.99
C VAL A 37 7.45 -25.96 11.24
N ALA A 38 6.14 -25.97 11.48
CA ALA A 38 5.47 -25.39 12.65
C ALA A 38 4.07 -26.01 12.81
N GLY A 39 3.30 -25.54 13.77
CA GLY A 39 1.88 -25.81 13.88
C GLY A 39 1.08 -24.55 14.19
N LYS A 40 -0.19 -24.54 13.78
CA LYS A 40 -1.13 -23.50 14.15
C LYS A 40 -2.06 -24.06 15.22
N VAL A 41 -1.96 -23.56 16.44
CA VAL A 41 -2.70 -24.03 17.61
C VAL A 41 -3.69 -22.92 18.01
N ASN A 42 -4.99 -23.21 17.92
CA ASN A 42 -6.06 -22.25 18.20
C ASN A 42 -5.88 -20.90 17.45
N GLY A 43 -5.36 -20.95 16.22
CA GLY A 43 -5.11 -19.78 15.37
C GLY A 43 -3.72 -19.16 15.48
N GLU A 44 -2.90 -19.51 16.48
CA GLU A 44 -1.55 -19.00 16.69
C GLU A 44 -0.48 -19.96 16.16
N ILE A 45 0.57 -19.42 15.53
CA ILE A 45 1.73 -20.20 15.06
C ILE A 45 2.61 -20.57 16.26
N LYS A 46 2.94 -21.86 16.40
CA LYS A 46 3.77 -22.40 17.47
C LYS A 46 4.87 -23.28 16.89
N PRO A 47 6.08 -23.33 17.55
CA PRO A 47 7.17 -24.16 17.11
C PRO A 47 6.86 -25.67 17.26
N LEU A 48 7.61 -26.50 16.55
CA LEU A 48 7.39 -27.95 16.51
C LEU A 48 7.52 -28.66 17.87
N ASP A 49 8.25 -28.09 18.80
CA ASP A 49 8.44 -28.60 20.17
C ASP A 49 7.39 -28.08 21.17
N PHE A 50 6.45 -27.26 20.71
CA PHE A 50 5.34 -26.80 21.54
C PHE A 50 4.51 -27.97 22.02
N LYS A 51 4.23 -28.03 23.34
CA LYS A 51 3.49 -29.10 23.98
C LYS A 51 1.99 -28.88 23.89
N LEU A 52 1.31 -29.91 23.43
CA LEU A 52 -0.14 -30.02 23.40
C LEU A 52 -0.56 -30.89 24.60
N ASP A 53 -1.28 -30.32 25.55
CA ASP A 53 -1.70 -30.95 26.81
C ASP A 53 -3.19 -30.67 27.16
N SER A 54 -3.89 -29.98 26.30
CA SER A 54 -5.29 -29.59 26.46
C SER A 54 -6.05 -29.61 25.13
N ASP A 55 -7.38 -29.58 25.19
CA ASP A 55 -8.24 -29.56 24.01
C ASP A 55 -7.88 -28.36 23.13
N SER A 56 -7.54 -28.63 21.86
CA SER A 56 -7.03 -27.62 20.93
C SER A 56 -7.39 -27.92 19.49
N GLU A 57 -7.52 -26.88 18.68
CA GLU A 57 -7.54 -26.98 17.22
C GLU A 57 -6.11 -26.84 16.70
N VAL A 58 -5.65 -27.83 15.94
CA VAL A 58 -4.26 -27.87 15.46
C VAL A 58 -4.19 -28.16 13.97
N ALA A 59 -3.54 -27.26 13.23
CA ALA A 59 -3.13 -27.46 11.84
C ALA A 59 -1.61 -27.59 11.76
N ILE A 60 -1.10 -28.61 11.05
CA ILE A 60 0.34 -28.75 10.82
C ILE A 60 0.73 -27.87 9.63
N ILE A 61 1.67 -26.96 9.85
CA ILE A 61 2.25 -26.09 8.82
C ILE A 61 3.47 -26.82 8.21
N THR A 62 3.51 -26.84 6.88
CA THR A 62 4.57 -27.54 6.11
C THR A 62 5.39 -26.57 5.26
N ASP A 63 6.42 -27.09 4.62
CA ASP A 63 7.25 -26.34 3.65
C ASP A 63 6.52 -25.93 2.34
N LYS A 64 5.23 -26.28 2.22
CA LYS A 64 4.38 -25.90 1.07
C LYS A 64 3.39 -24.78 1.39
N ASP A 65 3.22 -24.48 2.66
CA ASP A 65 2.28 -23.47 3.14
C ASP A 65 2.97 -22.10 3.21
N GLU A 66 2.21 -21.02 3.00
CA GLU A 66 2.73 -19.65 3.06
C GLU A 66 3.31 -19.34 4.44
N GLU A 67 2.58 -19.69 5.50
CA GLU A 67 3.05 -19.54 6.88
C GLU A 67 4.35 -20.33 7.14
N GLY A 68 4.55 -21.45 6.43
CA GLY A 68 5.80 -22.22 6.49
C GLY A 68 6.99 -21.44 5.91
N LEU A 69 6.75 -20.65 4.87
CA LEU A 69 7.77 -19.78 4.30
C LEU A 69 8.12 -18.62 5.25
N ASP A 70 7.15 -18.10 5.99
CA ASP A 70 7.40 -17.04 7.00
C ASP A 70 8.23 -17.57 8.17
N VAL A 71 7.96 -18.80 8.64
CA VAL A 71 8.80 -19.49 9.64
C VAL A 71 10.24 -19.67 9.15
N LEU A 72 10.44 -20.02 7.87
CA LEU A 72 11.78 -20.12 7.26
C LEU A 72 12.48 -18.75 7.22
N ARG A 73 11.78 -17.70 6.84
CA ARG A 73 12.30 -16.33 6.78
C ARG A 73 12.64 -15.78 8.16
N ALA A 74 11.77 -16.01 9.14
CA ALA A 74 12.04 -15.68 10.54
C ALA A 74 13.29 -16.42 11.06
N THR A 75 13.45 -17.70 10.69
CA THR A 75 14.65 -18.47 11.03
C THR A 75 15.91 -17.90 10.37
N ALA A 76 15.80 -17.46 9.11
CA ALA A 76 16.91 -16.82 8.41
C ALA A 76 17.28 -15.46 9.03
N ALA A 77 16.30 -14.67 9.48
CA ALA A 77 16.51 -13.43 10.24
C ALA A 77 17.25 -13.71 11.55
N PHE A 78 16.81 -14.68 12.33
CA PHE A 78 17.46 -15.08 13.58
C PHE A 78 18.92 -15.54 13.37
N VAL A 79 19.17 -16.33 12.32
CA VAL A 79 20.55 -16.75 11.96
C VAL A 79 21.39 -15.55 11.53
N PHE A 80 20.80 -14.58 10.81
CA PHE A 80 21.48 -13.34 10.47
C PHE A 80 21.86 -12.55 11.73
N GLU A 81 20.95 -12.38 12.69
CA GLU A 81 21.21 -11.68 13.96
C GLU A 81 22.36 -12.34 14.72
N ALA A 82 22.32 -13.66 14.87
CA ALA A 82 23.38 -14.42 15.53
C ALA A 82 24.75 -14.25 14.86
N VAL A 83 24.78 -14.30 13.53
CA VAL A 83 26.00 -14.12 12.73
C VAL A 83 26.49 -12.67 12.79
N ALA A 84 25.60 -11.71 12.62
CA ALA A 84 25.93 -10.29 12.68
C ALA A 84 26.53 -9.90 14.04
N LYS A 85 25.96 -10.42 15.12
CA LYS A 85 26.45 -10.21 16.49
C LYS A 85 27.83 -10.86 16.73
N ARG A 86 28.10 -12.03 16.13
CA ARG A 86 29.42 -12.67 16.17
C ARG A 86 30.48 -11.88 15.39
N GLU A 87 30.12 -11.35 14.21
CA GLU A 87 31.03 -10.55 13.36
C GLU A 87 31.23 -9.12 13.90
N TYR A 88 30.22 -8.57 14.58
CA TYR A 88 30.19 -7.23 15.12
C TYR A 88 29.63 -7.25 16.56
N PRO A 89 30.46 -7.54 17.58
CA PRO A 89 29.98 -7.67 18.97
C PRO A 89 29.29 -6.41 19.53
N GLU A 90 29.68 -5.22 19.04
CA GLU A 90 29.11 -3.92 19.41
C GLU A 90 27.76 -3.64 18.74
N LEU A 91 27.33 -4.44 17.76
CA LEU A 91 26.06 -4.24 17.03
C LEU A 91 24.88 -4.29 18.00
N ARG A 92 24.02 -3.31 17.96
CA ARG A 92 22.72 -3.31 18.64
C ARG A 92 21.65 -3.83 17.67
N LEU A 93 20.76 -4.67 18.16
CA LEU A 93 19.68 -5.26 17.38
C LEU A 93 18.37 -4.56 17.71
N GLY A 94 17.60 -4.22 16.68
CA GLY A 94 16.27 -3.67 16.80
C GLY A 94 15.18 -4.71 16.56
N GLU A 95 14.18 -4.29 15.80
CA GLU A 95 13.07 -5.13 15.37
C GLU A 95 13.48 -6.04 14.22
N HIS A 96 12.90 -7.22 14.17
CA HIS A 96 12.93 -8.13 13.04
C HIS A 96 11.51 -8.43 12.59
N VAL A 97 11.32 -8.60 11.29
CA VAL A 97 10.04 -8.99 10.69
C VAL A 97 10.30 -9.98 9.56
N ALA A 98 9.41 -10.96 9.44
CA ALA A 98 9.35 -11.87 8.30
C ALA A 98 7.95 -11.79 7.70
N ASP A 99 7.85 -11.58 6.40
CA ASP A 99 6.61 -11.42 5.65
C ASP A 99 6.75 -11.93 4.21
N GLU A 100 5.73 -11.71 3.40
CA GLU A 100 5.72 -12.07 1.97
C GLU A 100 6.91 -11.46 1.19
N GLY A 101 7.41 -10.29 1.61
CA GLY A 101 8.56 -9.62 1.00
C GLY A 101 9.90 -10.27 1.30
N GLY A 102 9.99 -11.12 2.33
CA GLY A 102 11.22 -11.73 2.83
C GLY A 102 11.38 -11.56 4.32
N PHE A 103 12.51 -11.03 4.76
CA PHE A 103 12.72 -10.62 6.15
C PHE A 103 13.54 -9.34 6.21
N TYR A 104 13.42 -8.62 7.32
CA TYR A 104 14.37 -7.58 7.67
C TYR A 104 14.78 -7.65 9.14
N VAL A 105 15.94 -7.08 9.42
CA VAL A 105 16.45 -6.86 10.77
C VAL A 105 16.96 -5.44 10.89
N ASP A 106 16.47 -4.71 11.88
CA ASP A 106 16.95 -3.38 12.21
C ASP A 106 18.22 -3.49 13.08
N THR A 107 19.25 -2.75 12.70
CA THR A 107 20.55 -2.78 13.35
C THR A 107 21.06 -1.37 13.59
N ASP A 108 21.85 -1.19 14.66
CA ASP A 108 22.50 0.08 14.98
C ASP A 108 23.97 -0.16 15.34
N LYS A 109 24.86 0.50 14.63
CA LYS A 109 26.31 0.44 14.79
C LYS A 109 26.93 1.76 14.34
N ASP A 110 27.97 2.22 15.03
CA ASP A 110 28.60 3.50 14.76
C ASP A 110 29.23 3.57 13.36
N ASP A 111 29.95 2.52 12.94
CA ASP A 111 30.39 2.33 11.54
C ASP A 111 29.38 1.42 10.82
N GLN A 112 28.45 2.04 10.13
CA GLN A 112 27.30 1.39 9.49
C GLN A 112 27.72 0.26 8.54
N ILE A 113 26.96 -0.85 8.55
CA ILE A 113 27.13 -1.99 7.62
C ILE A 113 26.91 -1.50 6.19
N LYS A 114 27.90 -1.65 5.32
CA LYS A 114 27.81 -1.26 3.91
C LYS A 114 27.27 -2.43 3.05
N VAL A 115 26.57 -2.09 1.97
CA VAL A 115 26.06 -3.10 1.02
C VAL A 115 27.17 -4.07 0.55
N GLY A 116 28.40 -3.57 0.40
CA GLY A 116 29.57 -4.39 0.02
C GLY A 116 30.00 -5.42 1.08
N GLU A 117 29.52 -5.33 2.32
CA GLU A 117 29.79 -6.28 3.41
C GLU A 117 28.77 -7.42 3.45
N LEU A 118 27.61 -7.29 2.83
CA LEU A 118 26.57 -8.33 2.79
C LEU A 118 27.12 -9.68 2.30
N PRO A 119 27.96 -9.79 1.26
CA PRO A 119 28.54 -11.06 0.85
C PRO A 119 29.42 -11.74 1.93
N LYS A 120 30.06 -10.97 2.81
CA LYS A 120 30.83 -11.50 3.94
C LYS A 120 29.88 -12.12 4.96
N LEU A 121 28.80 -11.43 5.32
CA LEU A 121 27.79 -11.92 6.23
C LEU A 121 27.06 -13.15 5.66
N GLU A 122 26.74 -13.17 4.38
CA GLU A 122 26.17 -14.34 3.71
C GLU A 122 27.07 -15.58 3.83
N LYS A 123 28.38 -15.43 3.62
CA LYS A 123 29.34 -16.52 3.79
C LYS A 123 29.39 -17.05 5.23
N ALA A 124 29.30 -16.15 6.21
CA ALA A 124 29.25 -16.53 7.61
C ALA A 124 27.94 -17.27 7.95
N MET A 125 26.78 -16.79 7.45
CA MET A 125 25.50 -17.49 7.56
C MET A 125 25.55 -18.87 6.91
N GLN A 126 26.08 -18.98 5.67
CA GLN A 126 26.23 -20.26 4.96
C GLN A 126 27.03 -21.29 5.79
N LYS A 127 28.07 -20.83 6.51
CA LYS A 127 28.87 -21.72 7.39
C LYS A 127 28.01 -22.26 8.54
N VAL A 128 27.25 -21.41 9.21
CA VAL A 128 26.34 -21.81 10.31
C VAL A 128 25.25 -22.75 9.79
N ILE A 129 24.65 -22.44 8.65
CA ILE A 129 23.61 -23.25 8.01
C ILE A 129 24.18 -24.64 7.62
N LYS A 130 25.37 -24.69 7.03
CA LYS A 130 26.01 -25.97 6.64
C LYS A 130 26.34 -26.86 7.83
N ASN A 131 26.65 -26.26 8.99
CA ASN A 131 26.89 -26.99 10.22
C ASN A 131 25.63 -27.66 10.77
N GLY A 132 24.44 -27.17 10.39
CA GLY A 132 23.15 -27.69 10.88
C GLY A 132 22.98 -27.48 12.39
N GLU A 133 23.41 -26.33 12.90
CA GLU A 133 23.37 -26.02 14.33
C GLU A 133 21.92 -26.03 14.84
N LYS A 134 21.73 -26.61 16.04
CA LYS A 134 20.42 -26.70 16.69
C LYS A 134 19.94 -25.30 17.10
N ILE A 135 18.68 -24.99 16.82
CA ILE A 135 17.96 -23.84 17.36
C ILE A 135 17.07 -24.36 18.49
N GLU A 136 17.26 -23.85 19.68
CA GLU A 136 16.52 -24.29 20.87
C GLU A 136 15.48 -23.23 21.24
N HIS A 137 14.23 -23.66 21.33
CA HIS A 137 13.16 -22.90 21.93
C HIS A 137 13.23 -23.03 23.45
N VAL A 138 13.25 -21.93 24.17
CA VAL A 138 13.46 -21.89 25.62
C VAL A 138 12.60 -20.82 26.26
N GLN A 139 12.19 -21.09 27.51
CA GLN A 139 11.63 -20.06 28.38
C GLN A 139 12.72 -19.50 29.28
N ILE A 140 12.93 -18.20 29.27
CA ILE A 140 13.97 -17.50 30.02
C ILE A 140 13.30 -16.50 30.96
N ALA A 141 13.83 -16.36 32.18
CA ALA A 141 13.38 -15.32 33.07
C ALA A 141 13.61 -13.94 32.46
N LYS A 142 12.60 -13.06 32.52
CA LYS A 142 12.69 -11.71 31.95
C LYS A 142 13.89 -10.94 32.50
N SER A 143 14.18 -11.09 33.80
CA SER A 143 15.35 -10.50 34.45
C SER A 143 16.69 -10.95 33.88
N GLU A 144 16.79 -12.19 33.39
CA GLU A 144 18.01 -12.69 32.73
C GLU A 144 18.22 -12.01 31.35
N LEU A 145 17.13 -11.79 30.60
CA LEU A 145 17.19 -11.07 29.34
C LEU A 145 17.44 -9.56 29.55
N GLU A 146 16.92 -8.97 30.63
CA GLU A 146 17.22 -7.58 31.00
C GLU A 146 18.72 -7.38 31.28
N ASP A 147 19.37 -8.33 31.97
CA ASP A 147 20.81 -8.31 32.18
C ASP A 147 21.59 -8.50 30.87
N LEU A 148 21.14 -9.40 30.01
CA LEU A 148 21.76 -9.67 28.70
C LEU A 148 21.72 -8.43 27.81
N TYR A 149 20.57 -7.73 27.77
CA TYR A 149 20.35 -6.60 26.87
C TYR A 149 20.57 -5.24 27.52
N LYS A 150 21.12 -5.13 28.74
CA LYS A 150 21.31 -3.86 29.46
C LYS A 150 22.06 -2.77 28.67
N ASN A 151 22.91 -3.17 27.71
CA ASN A 151 23.67 -2.27 26.83
C ASN A 151 23.04 -2.12 25.44
N ASP A 152 21.91 -2.77 25.18
CA ASP A 152 21.16 -2.67 23.93
C ASP A 152 19.80 -1.99 24.19
N LYS A 153 19.77 -0.68 24.00
CA LYS A 153 18.59 0.13 24.28
C LYS A 153 17.34 -0.30 23.49
N PHE A 154 17.52 -0.83 22.28
CA PHE A 154 16.40 -1.22 21.42
C PHE A 154 15.79 -2.54 21.88
N LYS A 155 16.61 -3.56 22.16
CA LYS A 155 16.13 -4.81 22.73
C LYS A 155 15.55 -4.60 24.14
N SER A 156 16.14 -3.73 24.96
CA SER A 156 15.59 -3.38 26.27
C SER A 156 14.21 -2.74 26.15
N GLU A 157 14.00 -1.84 25.16
CA GLU A 157 12.70 -1.21 24.91
C GLU A 157 11.64 -2.22 24.42
N LEU A 158 12.02 -3.18 23.56
CA LEU A 158 11.14 -4.25 23.13
C LEU A 158 10.80 -5.20 24.28
N LEU A 159 11.79 -5.59 25.10
CA LEU A 159 11.60 -6.48 26.23
C LEU A 159 10.67 -5.85 27.30
N ALA A 160 10.74 -4.54 27.49
CA ALA A 160 9.86 -3.83 28.42
C ALA A 160 8.37 -3.97 28.05
N LYS A 161 8.03 -4.21 26.79
CA LYS A 161 6.65 -4.40 26.30
C LYS A 161 6.15 -5.83 26.48
N VAL A 162 7.03 -6.79 26.76
CA VAL A 162 6.66 -8.19 26.98
C VAL A 162 6.05 -8.33 28.36
N GLU A 163 4.87 -8.91 28.46
CA GLU A 163 4.18 -9.18 29.72
C GLU A 163 4.68 -10.50 30.35
N GLY A 164 4.59 -10.60 31.68
CA GLY A 164 4.97 -11.79 32.44
C GLY A 164 6.42 -11.80 32.91
N ASP A 165 6.75 -12.80 33.74
CA ASP A 165 8.07 -12.98 34.37
C ASP A 165 9.01 -13.87 33.54
N THR A 166 8.47 -14.57 32.53
CA THR A 166 9.21 -15.44 31.60
C THR A 166 8.92 -15.03 30.15
N VAL A 167 9.89 -15.19 29.29
CA VAL A 167 9.83 -14.82 27.86
C VAL A 167 10.18 -16.04 27.02
N ASP A 168 9.37 -16.31 26.01
CA ASP A 168 9.72 -17.28 24.96
C ASP A 168 10.86 -16.71 24.12
N ALA A 169 11.96 -17.45 24.04
CA ALA A 169 13.18 -17.06 23.37
C ALA A 169 13.79 -18.24 22.60
N TYR A 170 14.71 -17.93 21.71
CA TYR A 170 15.45 -18.92 20.93
C TYR A 170 16.94 -18.79 21.15
N LYS A 171 17.65 -19.93 21.17
CA LYS A 171 19.12 -20.01 21.33
C LYS A 171 19.78 -20.65 20.12
N LEU A 172 20.92 -20.08 19.70
CA LEU A 172 21.81 -20.62 18.69
C LEU A 172 23.26 -20.51 19.21
N GLY A 173 23.71 -21.59 19.86
CA GLY A 173 24.94 -21.53 20.67
C GLY A 173 24.80 -20.53 21.81
N ASP A 174 25.70 -19.54 21.87
CA ASP A 174 25.66 -18.49 22.91
C ASP A 174 24.73 -17.30 22.57
N PHE A 175 24.21 -17.26 21.36
CA PHE A 175 23.28 -16.20 20.95
C PHE A 175 21.85 -16.53 21.40
N VAL A 176 21.19 -15.54 21.97
CA VAL A 176 19.80 -15.61 22.43
C VAL A 176 19.04 -14.42 21.87
N ASP A 177 17.81 -14.65 21.38
CA ASP A 177 16.88 -13.56 21.09
C ASP A 177 15.42 -14.01 21.25
N PHE A 178 14.51 -13.05 21.27
CA PHE A 178 13.08 -13.22 21.52
C PHE A 178 12.24 -12.44 20.49
N GLY A 179 10.93 -12.70 20.48
CA GLY A 179 9.98 -12.00 19.60
C GLY A 179 9.72 -12.77 18.30
N PHE A 180 10.04 -14.07 18.25
CA PHE A 180 9.71 -14.96 17.14
C PHE A 180 8.58 -15.91 17.54
N ASP A 181 7.54 -16.04 16.72
CA ASP A 181 6.42 -16.94 16.98
C ASP A 181 6.85 -18.42 16.86
N ALA A 182 7.56 -18.75 15.79
CA ALA A 182 8.15 -20.07 15.58
C ALA A 182 9.41 -20.00 14.72
N LEU A 183 10.40 -20.83 15.03
CA LEU A 183 11.60 -21.03 14.22
C LEU A 183 11.77 -22.51 13.87
N LEU A 184 12.49 -22.78 12.79
CA LEU A 184 12.90 -24.14 12.42
C LEU A 184 13.86 -24.72 13.47
N PRO A 185 13.83 -26.04 13.75
CA PRO A 185 14.56 -26.63 14.84
C PRO A 185 16.09 -26.66 14.65
N ASN A 186 16.57 -26.42 13.44
CA ASN A 186 18.01 -26.30 13.15
C ASN A 186 18.26 -25.46 11.90
N THR A 187 19.43 -24.85 11.84
CA THR A 187 19.85 -23.96 10.73
C THR A 187 19.96 -24.67 9.39
N GLY A 188 20.25 -25.98 9.37
CA GLY A 188 20.38 -26.80 8.16
C GLY A 188 19.08 -26.97 7.36
N LYS A 189 17.94 -26.56 7.94
CA LYS A 189 16.66 -26.51 7.25
C LYS A 189 16.56 -25.28 6.30
N ILE A 190 17.36 -24.24 6.50
CA ILE A 190 17.47 -23.11 5.58
C ILE A 190 18.23 -23.59 4.35
N LYS A 191 17.53 -23.79 3.23
CA LYS A 191 18.17 -24.32 2.01
C LYS A 191 18.72 -23.22 1.13
N GLN A 192 17.97 -22.16 0.96
CA GLN A 192 18.28 -21.05 0.06
C GLN A 192 17.98 -19.72 0.75
N PHE A 193 18.90 -18.79 0.71
CA PHE A 193 18.69 -17.44 1.23
C PHE A 193 19.57 -16.44 0.49
N LYS A 194 19.23 -15.16 0.62
CA LYS A 194 19.99 -14.03 0.07
C LYS A 194 19.83 -12.81 0.96
N LEU A 195 20.90 -12.08 1.27
CA LEU A 195 20.85 -10.74 1.79
C LEU A 195 20.70 -9.77 0.61
N LEU A 196 19.72 -8.89 0.64
CA LEU A 196 19.28 -8.12 -0.53
C LEU A 196 19.84 -6.70 -0.55
N SER A 197 19.65 -5.96 0.54
CA SER A 197 19.97 -4.53 0.59
C SER A 197 20.08 -4.01 2.02
N VAL A 198 20.57 -2.78 2.12
CA VAL A 198 20.62 -2.00 3.35
C VAL A 198 19.90 -0.67 3.11
N ALA A 199 19.01 -0.27 4.00
CA ALA A 199 18.36 1.03 3.97
C ALA A 199 18.32 1.67 5.36
N GLY A 200 18.11 2.98 5.43
CA GLY A 200 17.78 3.68 6.67
C GLY A 200 16.32 3.45 7.04
N ALA A 201 16.02 3.20 8.31
CA ALA A 201 14.66 3.11 8.83
C ALA A 201 14.56 3.79 10.19
N TYR A 202 13.51 4.56 10.42
CA TYR A 202 13.27 5.13 11.74
C TYR A 202 12.79 4.05 12.71
N TRP A 203 13.36 4.03 13.92
CA TRP A 203 12.96 3.11 14.97
C TRP A 203 11.44 3.11 15.19
N LEU A 204 10.82 1.93 15.13
CA LEU A 204 9.36 1.73 15.20
C LEU A 204 8.56 2.61 14.22
N GLY A 205 9.12 2.95 13.07
CA GLY A 205 8.46 3.71 12.01
C GLY A 205 8.16 5.19 12.32
N LYS A 206 8.65 5.73 13.44
CA LYS A 206 8.39 7.12 13.85
C LYS A 206 9.56 8.03 13.48
N SER A 207 9.33 9.05 12.66
CA SER A 207 10.36 9.99 12.19
C SER A 207 11.03 10.81 13.31
N SER A 208 10.43 10.87 14.49
CA SER A 208 11.02 11.48 15.70
C SER A 208 12.04 10.57 16.40
N ASN A 209 12.08 9.28 16.06
CA ASN A 209 12.97 8.31 16.68
C ASN A 209 14.31 8.23 15.93
N PRO A 210 15.35 7.62 16.53
CA PRO A 210 16.64 7.40 15.87
C PRO A 210 16.48 6.64 14.55
N MET A 211 17.33 6.96 13.58
CA MET A 211 17.42 6.23 12.32
C MET A 211 18.39 5.06 12.50
N LEU A 212 17.90 3.86 12.27
CA LEU A 212 18.65 2.60 12.26
C LEU A 212 18.96 2.18 10.82
N GLN A 213 19.78 1.14 10.69
CA GLN A 213 19.96 0.42 9.44
C GLN A 213 19.06 -0.79 9.40
N ARG A 214 18.29 -0.91 8.33
CA ARG A 214 17.45 -2.07 8.04
C ARG A 214 18.13 -2.94 6.99
N ILE A 215 18.49 -4.16 7.40
CA ILE A 215 19.08 -5.16 6.52
C ILE A 215 17.97 -6.05 6.00
N PHE A 216 17.79 -6.07 4.68
CA PHE A 216 16.80 -6.91 4.01
C PHE A 216 17.40 -8.22 3.52
N GLY A 217 16.63 -9.30 3.66
CA GLY A 217 16.96 -10.60 3.14
C GLY A 217 15.74 -11.39 2.70
N THR A 218 15.96 -12.54 2.10
CA THR A 218 14.90 -13.49 1.75
C THR A 218 15.38 -14.91 1.88
N ALA A 219 14.46 -15.86 2.07
CA ALA A 219 14.77 -17.29 2.13
C ALA A 219 13.67 -18.10 1.46
N PHE A 220 14.05 -19.24 0.87
CA PHE A 220 13.16 -20.18 0.19
C PHE A 220 13.58 -21.62 0.47
N PHE A 221 12.63 -22.56 0.44
CA PHE A 221 12.92 -23.98 0.56
C PHE A 221 13.57 -24.55 -0.70
N LYS A 222 13.33 -23.94 -1.88
CA LYS A 222 13.84 -24.42 -3.18
C LYS A 222 14.67 -23.35 -3.89
N GLU A 223 15.72 -23.80 -4.56
CA GLU A 223 16.59 -22.93 -5.36
C GLU A 223 15.85 -22.25 -6.51
N ALA A 224 14.89 -22.96 -7.13
CA ALA A 224 14.11 -22.40 -8.24
C ALA A 224 13.30 -21.19 -7.79
N ASP A 225 12.70 -21.25 -6.59
CA ASP A 225 11.87 -20.17 -6.05
C ASP A 225 12.73 -18.95 -5.69
N LEU A 226 13.91 -19.15 -5.07
CA LEU A 226 14.86 -18.06 -4.83
C LEU A 226 15.31 -17.39 -6.14
N LYS A 227 15.66 -18.19 -7.17
CA LYS A 227 16.06 -17.66 -8.47
C LYS A 227 14.94 -16.88 -9.13
N ALA A 228 13.71 -17.36 -9.06
CA ALA A 228 12.54 -16.68 -9.59
C ALA A 228 12.29 -15.34 -8.86
N ASP A 229 12.39 -15.33 -7.52
CA ASP A 229 12.24 -14.11 -6.74
C ASP A 229 13.33 -13.08 -7.05
N LEU A 230 14.60 -13.50 -7.11
CA LEU A 230 15.70 -12.59 -7.44
C LEU A 230 15.57 -12.02 -8.86
N LYS A 231 15.13 -12.84 -9.82
CA LYS A 231 14.84 -12.38 -11.19
C LYS A 231 13.71 -11.36 -11.18
N ARG A 232 12.60 -11.64 -10.51
CA ARG A 232 11.47 -10.71 -10.36
C ARG A 232 11.92 -9.38 -9.74
N ARG A 233 12.72 -9.40 -8.67
CA ARG A 233 13.26 -8.19 -8.02
C ARG A 233 14.17 -7.39 -8.97
N GLN A 234 14.96 -8.07 -9.78
CA GLN A 234 15.79 -7.41 -10.78
C GLN A 234 14.94 -6.76 -11.87
N GLU A 235 13.94 -7.45 -12.40
CA GLU A 235 13.00 -6.90 -13.38
C GLU A 235 12.23 -5.70 -12.82
N ILE A 236 11.77 -5.76 -11.57
CA ILE A 236 11.15 -4.64 -10.86
C ILE A 236 12.09 -3.43 -10.83
N LYS A 237 13.37 -3.64 -10.43
CA LYS A 237 14.36 -2.58 -10.36
C LYS A 237 14.68 -1.96 -11.72
N GLU A 238 14.72 -2.76 -12.78
CA GLU A 238 14.97 -2.31 -14.15
C GLU A 238 13.78 -1.52 -14.71
N ARG A 239 12.57 -1.85 -14.31
CA ARG A 239 11.32 -1.15 -14.69
C ARG A 239 10.98 0.03 -13.78
N ASP A 240 11.68 0.22 -12.68
CA ASP A 240 11.42 1.34 -11.77
C ASP A 240 11.67 2.68 -12.49
N HIS A 241 10.62 3.49 -12.60
CA HIS A 241 10.67 4.81 -13.25
C HIS A 241 11.77 5.72 -12.69
N ARG A 242 12.17 5.56 -11.41
CA ARG A 242 13.27 6.31 -10.78
C ARG A 242 14.61 5.91 -11.36
N THR A 243 14.80 4.62 -11.63
CA THR A 243 16.01 4.10 -12.27
C THR A 243 16.07 4.54 -13.72
N ILE A 244 15.00 4.34 -14.48
CA ILE A 244 14.89 4.74 -15.89
C ILE A 244 15.02 6.26 -16.01
N GLY A 245 14.34 7.02 -15.13
CA GLY A 245 14.38 8.48 -15.12
C GLY A 245 15.78 9.05 -14.93
N ARG A 246 16.55 8.47 -13.99
CA ARG A 246 17.95 8.83 -13.77
C ARG A 246 18.83 8.44 -14.95
N ASP A 247 18.73 7.21 -15.44
CA ASP A 247 19.63 6.67 -16.47
C ASP A 247 19.41 7.33 -17.84
N LEU A 248 18.19 7.77 -18.15
CA LEU A 248 17.83 8.48 -19.37
C LEU A 248 17.80 10.01 -19.21
N ASP A 249 18.02 10.52 -18.00
CA ASP A 249 17.95 11.96 -17.67
C ASP A 249 16.57 12.56 -18.00
N LEU A 250 15.50 11.95 -17.45
CA LEU A 250 14.13 12.37 -17.72
C LEU A 250 13.59 13.39 -16.71
N PHE A 251 13.90 13.19 -15.44
CA PHE A 251 13.48 14.06 -14.34
C PHE A 251 14.40 13.88 -13.13
N PHE A 252 14.35 14.84 -12.21
CA PHE A 252 14.95 14.71 -10.89
C PHE A 252 14.10 15.37 -9.82
N VAL A 253 14.31 14.99 -8.58
CA VAL A 253 13.77 15.63 -7.37
C VAL A 253 14.94 15.95 -6.45
N ASP A 254 15.11 17.23 -6.09
CA ASP A 254 16.12 17.65 -5.13
C ASP A 254 15.45 18.08 -3.82
N PRO A 255 15.62 17.32 -2.71
CA PRO A 255 15.06 17.66 -1.42
C PRO A 255 15.46 19.04 -0.87
N LYS A 256 16.63 19.58 -1.32
CA LYS A 256 17.08 20.93 -0.94
C LYS A 256 16.25 22.02 -1.59
N VAL A 257 15.65 21.74 -2.74
CA VAL A 257 14.77 22.65 -3.45
C VAL A 257 13.32 22.42 -3.03
N GLY A 258 12.90 21.16 -2.94
CA GLY A 258 11.57 20.76 -2.50
C GLY A 258 11.31 19.27 -2.65
N ALA A 259 11.07 18.60 -1.55
CA ALA A 259 10.71 17.18 -1.58
C ALA A 259 9.35 17.00 -2.25
N GLY A 260 9.27 16.07 -3.21
CA GLY A 260 8.04 15.79 -3.97
C GLY A 260 7.71 16.84 -5.04
N LEU A 261 8.68 17.66 -5.44
CA LEU A 261 8.58 18.63 -6.53
C LEU A 261 9.49 18.18 -7.68
N PRO A 262 8.98 17.47 -8.70
CA PRO A 262 9.80 16.95 -9.78
C PRO A 262 10.16 18.01 -10.81
N TYR A 263 11.43 18.02 -11.22
CA TYR A 263 11.92 18.81 -12.33
C TYR A 263 11.99 17.94 -13.59
N TRP A 264 11.30 18.35 -14.63
CA TRP A 264 11.30 17.66 -15.92
C TRP A 264 12.47 18.10 -16.77
N MET A 265 13.38 17.18 -17.09
CA MET A 265 14.49 17.41 -18.01
C MET A 265 14.00 17.41 -19.47
N PRO A 266 14.76 17.92 -20.44
CA PRO A 266 14.28 18.09 -21.83
C PRO A 266 13.66 16.85 -22.47
N LYS A 267 14.24 15.66 -22.22
CA LYS A 267 13.69 14.39 -22.72
C LYS A 267 12.36 14.03 -22.03
N GLY A 268 12.31 14.12 -20.71
CA GLY A 268 11.11 13.88 -19.93
C GLY A 268 10.00 14.88 -20.25
N ALA A 269 10.33 16.17 -20.36
CA ALA A 269 9.40 17.20 -20.79
C ALA A 269 8.84 16.95 -22.21
N THR A 270 9.63 16.34 -23.09
CA THR A 270 9.16 15.94 -24.43
C THR A 270 8.15 14.80 -24.34
N ILE A 271 8.43 13.75 -23.56
CA ILE A 271 7.48 12.64 -23.32
C ILE A 271 6.18 13.20 -22.73
N ARG A 272 6.28 13.99 -21.68
CA ARG A 272 5.14 14.62 -21.02
C ARG A 272 4.28 15.42 -22.02
N ARG A 273 4.88 16.29 -22.80
CA ARG A 273 4.18 17.11 -23.80
C ARG A 273 3.48 16.26 -24.87
N VAL A 274 4.07 15.13 -25.28
CA VAL A 274 3.43 14.22 -26.23
C VAL A 274 2.19 13.57 -25.64
N VAL A 275 2.26 13.11 -24.38
CA VAL A 275 1.12 12.54 -23.66
C VAL A 275 0.04 13.58 -23.41
N GLU A 276 0.40 14.79 -22.96
CA GLU A 276 -0.53 15.90 -22.74
C GLU A 276 -1.30 16.25 -24.03
N ARG A 277 -0.57 16.36 -25.14
CA ARG A 277 -1.20 16.66 -26.44
C ARG A 277 -2.12 15.53 -26.89
N TYR A 278 -1.69 14.27 -26.77
CA TYR A 278 -2.51 13.11 -27.12
C TYR A 278 -3.84 13.12 -26.36
N ILE A 279 -3.82 13.31 -25.04
CA ILE A 279 -5.05 13.26 -24.24
C ILE A 279 -5.97 14.43 -24.52
N ILE A 280 -5.42 15.65 -24.71
CA ILE A 280 -6.21 16.82 -25.10
C ILE A 280 -6.92 16.59 -26.44
N ASP A 281 -6.21 16.09 -27.45
CA ASP A 281 -6.77 15.84 -28.78
C ASP A 281 -7.90 14.79 -28.72
N ARG A 282 -7.75 13.74 -27.88
CA ARG A 282 -8.79 12.72 -27.65
C ARG A 282 -10.04 13.33 -26.97
N GLU A 283 -9.83 14.12 -25.92
CA GLU A 283 -10.92 14.78 -25.18
C GLU A 283 -11.68 15.78 -26.04
N VAL A 284 -10.98 16.59 -26.82
CA VAL A 284 -11.61 17.54 -27.77
C VAL A 284 -12.44 16.79 -28.81
N ALA A 285 -11.93 15.68 -29.34
CA ALA A 285 -12.68 14.84 -30.27
C ALA A 285 -13.97 14.27 -29.67
N ASP A 286 -13.98 14.00 -28.36
CA ASP A 286 -15.14 13.52 -27.59
C ASP A 286 -16.08 14.66 -27.11
N GLY A 287 -15.76 15.91 -27.48
CA GLY A 287 -16.58 17.10 -27.21
C GLY A 287 -16.33 17.75 -25.86
N TYR A 288 -15.15 17.51 -25.25
CA TYR A 288 -14.73 18.28 -24.07
C TYR A 288 -14.23 19.67 -24.46
N GLN A 289 -14.56 20.64 -23.62
CA GLN A 289 -14.07 22.02 -23.72
C GLN A 289 -12.93 22.19 -22.72
N HIS A 290 -11.70 22.39 -23.22
CA HIS A 290 -10.55 22.64 -22.37
C HIS A 290 -10.54 24.05 -21.81
N VAL A 291 -10.27 24.18 -20.52
CA VAL A 291 -10.18 25.45 -19.80
C VAL A 291 -8.84 25.56 -19.06
N TYR A 292 -8.51 26.77 -18.64
CA TYR A 292 -7.43 27.06 -17.71
C TYR A 292 -8.00 27.83 -16.53
N THR A 293 -7.82 27.30 -15.33
CA THR A 293 -8.33 27.93 -14.11
C THR A 293 -7.20 28.29 -13.14
N PRO A 294 -7.38 29.28 -12.25
CA PRO A 294 -6.34 29.70 -11.33
C PRO A 294 -5.88 28.58 -10.39
N VAL A 295 -4.57 28.54 -10.12
CA VAL A 295 -3.97 27.61 -9.13
C VAL A 295 -4.27 28.05 -7.70
N LEU A 296 -4.45 29.34 -7.49
CA LEU A 296 -4.86 29.96 -6.22
C LEU A 296 -6.35 30.23 -6.24
N MET A 297 -7.02 29.90 -5.13
CA MET A 297 -8.45 30.17 -4.96
C MET A 297 -8.73 30.61 -3.52
N ASN A 298 -9.76 31.43 -3.34
CA ASN A 298 -10.20 31.81 -2.01
C ASN A 298 -10.61 30.59 -1.19
N LEU A 299 -10.14 30.49 0.06
CA LEU A 299 -10.40 29.37 0.96
C LEU A 299 -11.89 29.08 1.16
N ASP A 300 -12.76 30.08 1.04
CA ASP A 300 -14.22 29.91 1.20
C ASP A 300 -14.83 28.99 0.13
N ALA A 301 -14.25 28.91 -1.05
CA ALA A 301 -14.65 27.92 -2.06
C ALA A 301 -14.41 26.47 -1.57
N TYR A 302 -13.31 26.23 -0.86
CA TYR A 302 -13.01 24.92 -0.28
C TYR A 302 -13.81 24.63 0.99
N LYS A 303 -14.21 25.64 1.74
CA LYS A 303 -15.19 25.49 2.83
C LYS A 303 -16.58 25.14 2.27
N THR A 304 -17.01 25.83 1.21
CA THR A 304 -18.29 25.55 0.54
C THR A 304 -18.33 24.15 -0.04
N SER A 305 -17.29 23.70 -0.72
CA SER A 305 -17.20 22.36 -1.29
C SER A 305 -17.06 21.25 -0.25
N GLY A 306 -16.64 21.57 0.99
CA GLY A 306 -16.38 20.60 2.04
C GLY A 306 -14.93 20.07 2.07
N HIS A 307 -14.10 20.41 1.11
CA HIS A 307 -12.68 19.97 1.10
C HIS A 307 -11.95 20.40 2.37
N TRP A 308 -12.18 21.64 2.85
CA TRP A 308 -11.58 22.12 4.08
C TRP A 308 -11.96 21.31 5.32
N ALA A 309 -13.16 20.76 5.36
CA ALA A 309 -13.62 19.95 6.50
C ALA A 309 -13.09 18.51 6.46
N HIS A 310 -13.00 17.90 5.27
CA HIS A 310 -12.73 16.46 5.12
C HIS A 310 -11.33 16.13 4.57
N TYR A 311 -10.59 17.15 4.07
CA TYR A 311 -9.32 16.95 3.35
C TYR A 311 -8.21 17.92 3.78
N ARG A 312 -8.42 18.64 4.89
CA ARG A 312 -7.53 19.71 5.36
C ARG A 312 -6.08 19.23 5.60
N ASP A 313 -5.91 18.02 6.10
CA ASP A 313 -4.58 17.50 6.45
C ASP A 313 -3.69 17.26 5.23
N ASP A 314 -4.30 17.13 4.05
CA ASP A 314 -3.63 16.98 2.77
C ASP A 314 -3.58 18.30 1.96
N MET A 315 -4.03 19.41 2.52
CA MET A 315 -3.94 20.76 1.92
C MET A 315 -2.70 21.50 2.44
N PHE A 316 -2.11 22.34 1.60
CA PHE A 316 -1.10 23.27 2.07
C PHE A 316 -1.72 24.30 3.03
N PRO A 317 -0.94 24.88 3.95
CA PRO A 317 -1.45 25.95 4.80
C PRO A 317 -1.92 27.15 3.96
N PRO A 318 -3.12 27.70 4.23
CA PRO A 318 -3.61 28.87 3.49
C PRO A 318 -2.71 30.08 3.70
N MET A 319 -2.62 30.91 2.67
CA MET A 319 -1.87 32.16 2.69
C MET A 319 -2.79 33.29 3.14
N ASP A 320 -2.43 33.95 4.25
CA ASP A 320 -3.08 35.18 4.70
C ASP A 320 -2.58 36.37 3.87
N MET A 321 -3.49 36.97 3.09
CA MET A 321 -3.19 38.15 2.23
C MET A 321 -3.32 39.48 2.96
N GLY A 322 -3.71 39.48 4.24
CA GLY A 322 -4.15 40.65 5.01
C GLY A 322 -5.65 40.90 4.80
N ASP A 323 -6.21 41.89 5.50
CA ASP A 323 -7.62 42.34 5.39
C ASP A 323 -8.70 41.21 5.41
N GLY A 324 -8.33 40.01 5.82
CA GLY A 324 -9.24 38.86 5.95
C GLY A 324 -9.34 37.98 4.70
N GLU A 325 -8.60 38.27 3.63
CA GLU A 325 -8.51 37.39 2.47
C GLU A 325 -7.53 36.23 2.73
N MET A 326 -8.03 35.01 2.52
CA MET A 326 -7.24 33.77 2.62
C MET A 326 -7.24 33.07 1.27
N LEU A 327 -6.05 32.89 0.69
CA LEU A 327 -5.87 32.12 -0.53
C LEU A 327 -5.27 30.74 -0.24
N GLU A 328 -5.65 29.76 -1.03
CA GLU A 328 -5.23 28.37 -0.92
C GLU A 328 -4.68 27.87 -2.25
N LEU A 329 -3.59 27.09 -2.21
CA LEU A 329 -3.16 26.29 -3.35
C LEU A 329 -4.17 25.17 -3.59
N ARG A 330 -4.71 25.08 -4.80
CA ARG A 330 -5.78 24.13 -5.10
C ARG A 330 -5.33 22.67 -4.92
N PRO A 331 -6.00 21.89 -4.07
CA PRO A 331 -5.81 20.45 -3.97
C PRO A 331 -6.60 19.67 -5.02
N MET A 332 -7.65 20.31 -5.60
CA MET A 332 -8.59 19.78 -6.60
C MET A 332 -9.16 20.90 -7.47
N ASN A 333 -9.59 20.55 -8.69
CA ASN A 333 -10.11 21.51 -9.68
C ASN A 333 -11.64 21.70 -9.61
N CYS A 334 -12.37 20.81 -8.92
CA CYS A 334 -13.84 20.80 -8.89
C CYS A 334 -14.47 22.19 -8.62
N PRO A 335 -14.05 22.95 -7.59
CA PRO A 335 -14.64 24.26 -7.34
C PRO A 335 -14.45 25.24 -8.49
N SER A 336 -13.31 25.17 -9.20
CA SER A 336 -13.05 26.04 -10.36
C SER A 336 -13.96 25.71 -11.55
N HIS A 337 -14.14 24.43 -11.88
CA HIS A 337 -15.04 24.02 -12.97
C HIS A 337 -16.51 24.32 -12.64
N ILE A 338 -16.88 24.27 -11.37
CA ILE A 338 -18.20 24.72 -10.90
C ILE A 338 -18.39 26.21 -11.20
N GLN A 339 -17.38 27.06 -11.01
CA GLN A 339 -17.49 28.49 -11.36
C GLN A 339 -17.63 28.68 -12.88
N ILE A 340 -16.99 27.87 -13.72
CA ILE A 340 -17.19 27.86 -15.17
C ILE A 340 -18.66 27.55 -15.51
N PHE A 341 -19.26 26.54 -14.85
CA PHE A 341 -20.68 26.28 -15.04
C PHE A 341 -21.57 27.45 -14.65
N LYS A 342 -21.32 28.05 -13.48
CA LYS A 342 -22.10 29.17 -12.91
C LYS A 342 -21.97 30.48 -13.68
N HIS A 343 -20.93 30.65 -14.48
CA HIS A 343 -20.65 31.90 -15.16
C HIS A 343 -21.76 32.30 -16.14
N HIS A 344 -22.56 31.34 -16.63
CA HIS A 344 -23.71 31.58 -17.50
C HIS A 344 -24.95 30.89 -16.95
N ILE A 345 -26.14 31.48 -17.25
CA ILE A 345 -27.40 30.75 -17.08
C ILE A 345 -27.40 29.57 -18.04
N ARG A 346 -27.66 28.38 -17.51
CA ARG A 346 -27.66 27.12 -18.28
C ARG A 346 -29.09 26.65 -18.55
N SER A 347 -29.28 25.97 -19.67
CA SER A 347 -30.50 25.28 -20.01
C SER A 347 -30.23 23.80 -20.31
N TYR A 348 -31.27 23.01 -20.42
CA TYR A 348 -31.16 21.60 -20.82
C TYR A 348 -30.46 21.40 -22.17
N ARG A 349 -30.41 22.43 -23.03
CA ARG A 349 -29.74 22.40 -24.33
C ARG A 349 -28.21 22.51 -24.22
N ASP A 350 -27.74 23.05 -23.12
CA ASP A 350 -26.32 23.21 -22.83
C ASP A 350 -25.72 21.94 -22.18
N LEU A 351 -26.58 20.95 -21.84
CA LEU A 351 -26.17 19.69 -21.22
C LEU A 351 -26.17 18.53 -22.24
N PRO A 352 -25.21 17.63 -22.16
CA PRO A 352 -24.08 17.57 -21.20
C PRO A 352 -23.03 18.65 -21.48
N LEU A 353 -22.61 19.39 -20.45
CA LEU A 353 -21.47 20.30 -20.53
C LEU A 353 -20.22 19.58 -20.03
N ARG A 354 -19.27 19.33 -20.93
CA ARG A 354 -18.01 18.62 -20.63
C ARG A 354 -16.87 19.60 -20.56
N VAL A 355 -16.31 19.78 -19.35
CA VAL A 355 -15.16 20.67 -19.09
C VAL A 355 -13.96 19.82 -18.75
N ALA A 356 -12.80 20.12 -19.33
CA ALA A 356 -11.54 19.43 -19.07
C ALA A 356 -10.39 20.40 -18.81
N GLU A 357 -9.43 19.99 -18.02
CA GLU A 357 -8.21 20.72 -17.74
C GLU A 357 -7.06 19.77 -17.45
N LEU A 358 -5.87 20.07 -17.97
CA LEU A 358 -4.63 19.57 -17.38
C LEU A 358 -4.29 20.47 -16.21
N GLY A 359 -4.92 20.19 -15.07
CA GLY A 359 -4.94 21.05 -13.91
C GLY A 359 -3.76 20.79 -12.98
N MET A 360 -2.91 21.80 -12.81
CA MET A 360 -1.86 21.74 -11.79
C MET A 360 -2.49 21.79 -10.40
N MET A 361 -2.17 20.80 -9.55
CA MET A 361 -2.68 20.65 -8.19
C MET A 361 -1.56 20.48 -7.19
N HIS A 362 -1.85 20.81 -5.93
CA HIS A 362 -0.90 20.76 -4.85
C HIS A 362 -1.50 20.01 -3.65
N ARG A 363 -0.77 19.01 -3.14
CA ARG A 363 -1.17 18.24 -1.95
C ARG A 363 -0.04 18.17 -0.95
N TYR A 364 -0.36 18.42 0.31
CA TYR A 364 0.60 18.37 1.41
C TYR A 364 0.86 16.93 1.81
N GLU A 365 1.55 16.20 0.93
CA GLU A 365 1.95 14.82 1.20
C GLU A 365 3.05 14.76 2.27
N LYS A 366 2.93 13.84 3.23
CA LYS A 366 3.97 13.61 4.24
C LYS A 366 5.25 13.10 3.58
N SER A 367 6.42 13.52 4.08
CA SER A 367 7.72 13.18 3.45
C SER A 367 7.94 11.69 3.26
N GLY A 368 7.50 10.84 4.21
CA GLY A 368 7.62 9.39 4.14
C GLY A 368 6.72 8.72 3.10
N ALA A 369 5.71 9.42 2.58
CA ALA A 369 4.82 8.92 1.55
C ALA A 369 5.28 9.25 0.13
N LEU A 370 6.26 10.16 -0.05
CA LEU A 370 6.74 10.59 -1.36
C LEU A 370 7.50 9.47 -2.08
N SER A 371 7.20 9.26 -3.36
CA SER A 371 7.80 8.19 -4.17
C SER A 371 7.97 8.59 -5.64
N GLY A 372 9.15 9.11 -5.99
CA GLY A 372 9.48 9.49 -7.37
C GLY A 372 8.40 10.36 -8.02
N LEU A 373 7.85 9.92 -9.15
CA LEU A 373 6.71 10.53 -9.83
C LEU A 373 5.35 9.94 -9.39
N GLN A 374 5.33 8.81 -8.69
CA GLN A 374 4.08 8.15 -8.28
C GLN A 374 3.33 8.93 -7.20
N ARG A 375 4.08 9.55 -6.27
CA ARG A 375 3.49 10.36 -5.20
C ARG A 375 4.30 11.63 -4.97
N VAL A 376 3.75 12.74 -5.40
CA VAL A 376 4.38 14.06 -5.46
C VAL A 376 3.53 15.10 -4.74
N ARG A 377 4.10 16.27 -4.45
CA ARG A 377 3.36 17.40 -3.84
C ARG A 377 2.77 18.35 -4.86
N GLU A 378 3.34 18.41 -6.05
CA GLU A 378 2.85 19.16 -7.20
C GLU A 378 2.65 18.20 -8.36
N MET A 379 1.46 18.20 -8.95
CA MET A 379 1.07 17.29 -10.01
C MET A 379 0.13 17.93 -11.01
N THR A 380 0.18 17.47 -12.25
CA THR A 380 -0.79 17.88 -13.28
C THR A 380 -1.79 16.76 -13.48
N LEU A 381 -3.02 16.95 -13.01
CA LEU A 381 -4.11 15.99 -13.18
C LEU A 381 -4.81 16.21 -14.52
N ASN A 382 -5.00 15.12 -15.27
CA ASN A 382 -5.95 15.08 -16.37
C ASN A 382 -7.36 15.00 -15.82
N ASP A 383 -7.92 16.15 -15.51
CA ASP A 383 -9.19 16.29 -14.80
C ASP A 383 -10.31 16.75 -15.71
N GLY A 384 -11.49 16.25 -15.47
CA GLY A 384 -12.68 16.72 -16.18
C GLY A 384 -13.95 16.52 -15.39
N HIS A 385 -14.87 17.44 -15.63
CA HIS A 385 -16.17 17.48 -14.98
C HIS A 385 -17.25 17.60 -16.05
N THR A 386 -18.14 16.62 -16.08
CA THR A 386 -19.30 16.62 -16.98
C THR A 386 -20.55 16.94 -16.18
N PHE A 387 -21.19 18.05 -16.49
CA PHE A 387 -22.47 18.46 -15.89
C PHE A 387 -23.58 17.91 -16.76
N VAL A 388 -24.50 17.15 -16.16
CA VAL A 388 -25.53 16.40 -16.88
C VAL A 388 -26.90 16.54 -16.22
N ALA A 389 -27.96 16.37 -17.00
CA ALA A 389 -29.27 16.07 -16.46
C ALA A 389 -29.29 14.62 -15.94
N LEU A 390 -30.21 14.31 -15.02
CA LEU A 390 -30.25 13.00 -14.37
C LEU A 390 -30.41 11.83 -15.36
N ASP A 391 -31.19 12.02 -16.41
CA ASP A 391 -31.43 11.05 -17.48
C ASP A 391 -30.24 10.84 -18.43
N GLN A 392 -29.22 11.70 -18.36
CA GLN A 392 -28.00 11.60 -19.17
C GLN A 392 -26.86 10.86 -18.44
N VAL A 393 -26.95 10.66 -17.12
CA VAL A 393 -25.84 10.12 -16.29
C VAL A 393 -25.30 8.82 -16.85
N GLN A 394 -26.16 7.85 -17.13
CA GLN A 394 -25.75 6.52 -17.58
C GLN A 394 -25.05 6.56 -18.95
N THR A 395 -25.59 7.35 -19.88
CA THR A 395 -25.00 7.49 -21.22
C THR A 395 -23.61 8.16 -21.16
N GLU A 396 -23.47 9.21 -20.35
CA GLU A 396 -22.19 9.91 -20.21
C GLU A 396 -21.17 9.07 -19.42
N PHE A 397 -21.60 8.32 -18.42
CA PHE A 397 -20.74 7.38 -17.73
C PHE A 397 -20.15 6.34 -18.69
N ALA A 398 -20.99 5.68 -19.49
CA ALA A 398 -20.56 4.69 -20.48
C ALA A 398 -19.59 5.29 -21.51
N LYS A 399 -19.84 6.54 -21.95
CA LYS A 399 -18.98 7.26 -22.89
C LYS A 399 -17.59 7.55 -22.28
N ILE A 400 -17.54 8.00 -21.02
CA ILE A 400 -16.28 8.26 -20.31
C ILE A 400 -15.49 6.96 -20.12
N LEU A 401 -16.16 5.89 -19.71
CA LEU A 401 -15.51 4.58 -19.52
C LEU A 401 -14.94 4.07 -20.84
N LYS A 402 -15.69 4.20 -21.94
CA LYS A 402 -15.20 3.83 -23.26
C LYS A 402 -13.95 4.64 -23.65
N LEU A 403 -13.93 5.94 -23.40
CA LEU A 403 -12.76 6.79 -23.67
C LEU A 403 -11.54 6.32 -22.88
N ILE A 404 -11.71 5.97 -21.58
CA ILE A 404 -10.62 5.42 -20.75
C ILE A 404 -10.09 4.10 -21.35
N MET A 405 -10.99 3.19 -21.73
CA MET A 405 -10.60 1.90 -22.31
C MET A 405 -9.89 2.07 -23.67
N ASP A 406 -10.33 3.01 -24.50
CA ASP A 406 -9.67 3.33 -25.77
C ASP A 406 -8.25 3.86 -25.54
N VAL A 407 -8.06 4.74 -24.54
CA VAL A 407 -6.73 5.25 -24.15
C VAL A 407 -5.84 4.11 -23.62
N TYR A 408 -6.37 3.23 -22.77
CA TYR A 408 -5.61 2.07 -22.27
C TYR A 408 -5.14 1.17 -23.41
N LYS A 409 -6.00 0.94 -24.40
CA LYS A 409 -5.64 0.19 -25.59
C LYS A 409 -4.53 0.89 -26.40
N ASP A 410 -4.59 2.20 -26.58
CA ASP A 410 -3.59 2.97 -27.33
C ASP A 410 -2.20 2.95 -26.63
N PHE A 411 -2.16 2.78 -25.30
CA PHE A 411 -0.93 2.67 -24.50
C PHE A 411 -0.56 1.22 -24.12
N ASP A 412 -1.28 0.21 -24.64
CA ASP A 412 -1.07 -1.21 -24.35
C ASP A 412 -1.16 -1.55 -22.85
N ILE A 413 -2.02 -0.84 -22.13
CA ILE A 413 -2.32 -1.10 -20.71
C ILE A 413 -3.36 -2.23 -20.66
N THR A 414 -2.93 -3.44 -20.28
CA THR A 414 -3.78 -4.65 -20.31
C THR A 414 -4.03 -5.27 -18.95
N ASP A 415 -3.18 -4.99 -17.96
CA ASP A 415 -3.30 -5.53 -16.60
C ASP A 415 -4.01 -4.52 -15.70
N TYR A 416 -5.35 -4.55 -15.72
CA TYR A 416 -6.19 -3.70 -14.90
C TYR A 416 -7.49 -4.41 -14.51
N TYR A 417 -8.12 -3.93 -13.44
CA TYR A 417 -9.46 -4.35 -13.01
C TYR A 417 -10.30 -3.17 -12.54
N PHE A 418 -11.61 -3.34 -12.54
CA PHE A 418 -12.57 -2.35 -12.10
C PHE A 418 -12.93 -2.55 -10.64
N ARG A 419 -12.94 -1.46 -9.87
CA ARG A 419 -13.36 -1.43 -8.46
C ARG A 419 -14.46 -0.40 -8.26
N LEU A 420 -15.67 -0.86 -7.86
CA LEU A 420 -16.73 0.01 -7.39
C LEU A 420 -16.50 0.33 -5.93
N SER A 421 -16.27 1.60 -5.65
CA SER A 421 -15.94 2.12 -4.33
C SER A 421 -17.16 2.80 -3.72
N TYR A 422 -17.67 2.22 -2.64
CA TYR A 422 -18.85 2.67 -1.90
C TYR A 422 -18.46 3.34 -0.58
N ARG A 423 -19.40 4.11 0.01
CA ARG A 423 -19.19 4.65 1.36
C ARG A 423 -19.26 3.53 2.39
N ASP A 424 -18.59 3.72 3.53
CA ASP A 424 -18.90 3.02 4.78
C ASP A 424 -20.00 3.79 5.51
N PRO A 425 -21.22 3.24 5.67
CA PRO A 425 -22.31 3.93 6.35
C PRO A 425 -22.04 4.25 7.83
N LYS A 426 -21.06 3.58 8.43
CA LYS A 426 -20.67 3.78 9.84
C LYS A 426 -19.70 4.95 10.01
N ASN A 427 -19.01 5.35 8.94
CA ASN A 427 -18.03 6.43 8.99
C ASN A 427 -18.68 7.78 8.60
N THR A 428 -19.42 8.36 9.54
CA THR A 428 -20.15 9.62 9.35
C THR A 428 -19.23 10.85 9.28
N ASP A 429 -17.97 10.72 9.73
CA ASP A 429 -17.02 11.83 9.71
C ASP A 429 -16.41 12.03 8.32
N LYS A 430 -16.25 10.94 7.55
CA LYS A 430 -15.68 10.97 6.20
C LYS A 430 -16.71 11.38 5.14
N TYR A 431 -17.96 10.95 5.28
CA TYR A 431 -18.95 11.06 4.21
C TYR A 431 -20.08 12.03 4.54
N PHE A 432 -20.60 12.75 3.54
CA PHE A 432 -21.77 13.60 3.73
C PHE A 432 -22.99 12.76 4.16
N ALA A 433 -23.75 13.31 5.12
CA ALA A 433 -24.97 12.71 5.64
C ALA A 433 -26.13 12.92 4.66
N ASN A 434 -26.39 11.97 3.77
CA ASN A 434 -27.56 11.91 2.89
C ASN A 434 -27.73 10.48 2.35
N ASP A 435 -28.36 9.61 3.12
CA ASP A 435 -28.48 8.18 2.79
C ASP A 435 -29.22 7.92 1.48
N GLU A 436 -30.33 8.63 1.23
CA GLU A 436 -31.12 8.46 0.01
C GLU A 436 -30.27 8.76 -1.25
N MET A 437 -29.50 9.81 -1.20
CA MET A 437 -28.62 10.19 -2.31
C MET A 437 -27.52 9.16 -2.53
N TRP A 438 -26.91 8.65 -1.45
CA TRP A 438 -25.89 7.60 -1.52
C TRP A 438 -26.44 6.31 -2.14
N GLU A 439 -27.60 5.84 -1.68
CA GLU A 439 -28.25 4.65 -2.22
C GLU A 439 -28.57 4.82 -3.72
N LYS A 440 -29.11 5.97 -4.10
CA LYS A 440 -29.43 6.29 -5.48
C LYS A 440 -28.18 6.32 -6.37
N SER A 441 -27.14 7.01 -5.95
CA SER A 441 -25.90 7.16 -6.75
C SER A 441 -25.13 5.85 -6.85
N GLN A 442 -25.01 5.07 -5.78
CA GLN A 442 -24.39 3.75 -5.79
C GLN A 442 -25.13 2.77 -6.71
N LYS A 443 -26.47 2.77 -6.63
CA LYS A 443 -27.30 1.95 -7.53
C LYS A 443 -27.15 2.34 -9.00
N MET A 444 -27.06 3.64 -9.30
CA MET A 444 -26.84 4.11 -10.67
C MET A 444 -25.47 3.69 -11.20
N LEU A 445 -24.43 3.80 -10.38
CA LEU A 445 -23.08 3.41 -10.76
C LEU A 445 -22.99 1.90 -11.02
N LYS A 446 -23.54 1.10 -10.11
CA LYS A 446 -23.61 -0.37 -10.26
C LYS A 446 -24.41 -0.77 -11.50
N GLY A 447 -25.60 -0.20 -11.69
CA GLY A 447 -26.43 -0.48 -12.86
C GLY A 447 -25.74 -0.14 -14.18
N ALA A 448 -24.95 0.94 -14.23
CA ALA A 448 -24.20 1.28 -15.44
C ALA A 448 -23.10 0.24 -15.76
N MET A 449 -22.44 -0.33 -14.76
CA MET A 449 -21.44 -1.41 -14.95
C MET A 449 -22.11 -2.72 -15.37
N ASP A 450 -23.23 -3.08 -14.73
CA ASP A 450 -24.01 -4.29 -15.04
C ASP A 450 -24.51 -4.24 -16.50
N ASP A 451 -25.03 -3.09 -16.94
CA ASP A 451 -25.51 -2.87 -18.32
C ASP A 451 -24.39 -2.98 -19.37
N LEU A 452 -23.16 -2.64 -18.99
CA LEU A 452 -21.97 -2.79 -19.85
C LEU A 452 -21.42 -4.22 -19.85
N GLY A 453 -21.88 -5.09 -18.94
CA GLY A 453 -21.44 -6.48 -18.82
C GLY A 453 -19.96 -6.61 -18.42
N LEU A 454 -19.45 -5.68 -17.62
CA LEU A 454 -18.06 -5.66 -17.17
C LEU A 454 -17.92 -6.24 -15.77
N ASP A 455 -16.92 -7.08 -15.56
CA ASP A 455 -16.58 -7.62 -14.25
C ASP A 455 -15.95 -6.54 -13.36
N TYR A 456 -16.33 -6.50 -12.08
CA TYR A 456 -15.80 -5.56 -11.10
C TYR A 456 -15.77 -6.18 -9.69
N VAL A 457 -14.93 -5.61 -8.83
CA VAL A 457 -14.94 -5.86 -7.38
C VAL A 457 -15.61 -4.70 -6.65
N GLU A 458 -16.27 -4.98 -5.54
CA GLU A 458 -16.89 -3.96 -4.69
C GLU A 458 -16.02 -3.71 -3.46
N ALA A 459 -15.83 -2.44 -3.08
CA ALA A 459 -15.06 -2.03 -1.91
C ALA A 459 -15.82 -0.98 -1.10
N GLU A 460 -16.12 -1.33 0.17
CA GLU A 460 -16.75 -0.41 1.12
C GLU A 460 -15.68 0.50 1.77
N GLY A 461 -16.02 1.76 2.03
CA GLY A 461 -15.12 2.71 2.68
C GLY A 461 -14.17 3.45 1.74
N GLU A 462 -14.15 3.10 0.45
CA GLU A 462 -13.23 3.65 -0.55
C GLU A 462 -13.81 4.79 -1.40
N ALA A 463 -15.09 5.13 -1.24
CA ALA A 463 -15.73 6.23 -1.96
C ALA A 463 -15.09 7.60 -1.66
N ALA A 464 -15.30 8.57 -2.57
CA ALA A 464 -15.06 9.98 -2.27
C ALA A 464 -16.06 10.48 -1.21
N PHE A 465 -15.72 11.53 -0.47
CA PHE A 465 -16.61 12.04 0.58
C PHE A 465 -17.95 12.58 0.03
N TYR A 466 -18.00 12.90 -1.26
CA TYR A 466 -19.15 13.48 -1.98
C TYR A 466 -19.90 12.48 -2.89
N GLY A 467 -19.38 11.28 -3.11
CA GLY A 467 -20.07 10.31 -3.96
C GLY A 467 -19.31 9.01 -4.22
N PRO A 468 -20.01 7.98 -4.73
CA PRO A 468 -19.41 6.71 -5.12
C PRO A 468 -18.55 6.87 -6.38
N LYS A 469 -17.61 5.94 -6.57
CA LYS A 469 -16.71 5.98 -7.71
C LYS A 469 -16.43 4.61 -8.30
N LEU A 470 -16.15 4.61 -9.60
CA LEU A 470 -15.45 3.54 -10.29
C LEU A 470 -13.97 3.90 -10.34
N ASP A 471 -13.14 3.09 -9.72
CA ASP A 471 -11.69 3.16 -9.85
C ASP A 471 -11.20 2.08 -10.81
N ILE A 472 -10.27 2.43 -11.70
CA ILE A 472 -9.59 1.46 -12.54
C ILE A 472 -8.20 1.28 -11.96
N GLN A 473 -7.97 0.08 -11.41
CA GLN A 473 -6.75 -0.31 -10.74
C GLN A 473 -5.80 -0.96 -11.72
N THR A 474 -4.55 -0.53 -11.73
CA THR A 474 -3.46 -1.13 -12.51
C THR A 474 -2.37 -1.62 -11.56
N LYS A 475 -1.56 -2.57 -11.99
CA LYS A 475 -0.41 -3.04 -11.20
C LYS A 475 0.85 -2.29 -11.58
N THR A 476 1.49 -1.67 -10.59
CA THR A 476 2.81 -1.06 -10.78
C THR A 476 3.88 -2.11 -11.04
N ALA A 477 5.05 -1.69 -11.49
CA ALA A 477 6.22 -2.58 -11.61
C ALA A 477 6.60 -3.27 -10.28
N LEU A 478 6.24 -2.69 -9.14
CA LEU A 478 6.42 -3.27 -7.79
C LEU A 478 5.35 -4.31 -7.44
N GLY A 479 4.31 -4.47 -8.27
CA GLY A 479 3.17 -5.37 -8.04
C GLY A 479 2.06 -4.78 -7.16
N ASN A 480 2.17 -3.52 -6.74
CA ASN A 480 1.14 -2.84 -5.97
C ASN A 480 0.01 -2.39 -6.87
N ASP A 481 -1.22 -2.44 -6.35
CA ASP A 481 -2.38 -1.87 -7.02
C ASP A 481 -2.37 -0.34 -6.89
N GLU A 482 -2.53 0.34 -8.02
CA GLU A 482 -2.59 1.80 -8.11
C GLU A 482 -3.81 2.23 -8.91
N THR A 483 -4.55 3.22 -8.40
CA THR A 483 -5.64 3.82 -9.16
C THR A 483 -5.08 4.71 -10.26
N MET A 484 -5.23 4.28 -11.52
CA MET A 484 -4.81 5.04 -12.69
C MET A 484 -5.91 5.98 -13.16
N SER A 485 -7.14 5.49 -13.27
CA SER A 485 -8.30 6.24 -13.75
C SER A 485 -9.45 6.15 -12.78
N THR A 486 -10.34 7.14 -12.82
CA THR A 486 -11.52 7.19 -11.95
C THR A 486 -12.69 7.88 -12.64
N ILE A 487 -13.91 7.42 -12.32
CA ILE A 487 -15.17 8.10 -12.65
C ILE A 487 -15.99 8.18 -11.37
N GLN A 488 -16.43 9.37 -10.98
CA GLN A 488 -17.11 9.62 -9.70
C GLN A 488 -18.44 10.34 -9.94
N LEU A 489 -19.51 9.85 -9.34
CA LEU A 489 -20.82 10.49 -9.41
C LEU A 489 -21.02 11.40 -8.22
N ASP A 490 -21.32 12.66 -8.49
CA ASP A 490 -21.46 13.71 -7.48
C ASP A 490 -22.80 14.43 -7.62
N PHE A 491 -23.64 14.26 -6.61
CA PHE A 491 -24.91 14.95 -6.43
C PHE A 491 -24.79 16.08 -5.40
N MET A 492 -23.70 16.13 -4.64
CA MET A 492 -23.53 16.97 -3.46
C MET A 492 -22.96 18.34 -3.79
N LEU A 493 -21.89 18.40 -4.55
CA LEU A 493 -21.28 19.69 -4.90
C LEU A 493 -22.20 20.57 -5.73
N PRO A 494 -22.96 20.05 -6.73
CA PRO A 494 -23.98 20.84 -7.41
C PRO A 494 -25.00 21.46 -6.46
N ASP A 495 -25.42 20.75 -5.41
CA ASP A 495 -26.33 21.27 -4.40
C ASP A 495 -25.67 22.32 -3.51
N ARG A 496 -24.51 22.04 -2.96
CA ARG A 496 -23.77 22.96 -2.08
C ARG A 496 -23.41 24.29 -2.73
N PHE A 497 -23.11 24.28 -4.04
CA PHE A 497 -22.84 25.48 -4.81
C PHE A 497 -24.09 26.13 -5.43
N GLY A 498 -25.27 25.53 -5.22
CA GLY A 498 -26.52 26.04 -5.76
C GLY A 498 -26.56 26.05 -7.29
N LEU A 499 -26.03 25.02 -7.96
CA LEU A 499 -26.06 24.93 -9.42
C LEU A 499 -27.49 24.67 -9.90
N THR A 500 -27.94 25.37 -10.94
CA THR A 500 -29.21 25.11 -11.60
C THR A 500 -29.08 25.21 -13.12
N TYR A 501 -29.99 24.53 -13.82
CA TYR A 501 -30.22 24.70 -15.24
C TYR A 501 -31.74 24.76 -15.51
N VAL A 502 -32.16 25.45 -16.53
CA VAL A 502 -33.57 25.54 -16.93
C VAL A 502 -33.93 24.30 -17.74
N GLY A 503 -34.90 23.53 -17.24
CA GLY A 503 -35.42 22.33 -17.88
C GLY A 503 -36.29 22.61 -19.11
N LYS A 504 -36.74 21.50 -19.76
CA LYS A 504 -37.74 21.59 -20.88
C LYS A 504 -39.09 22.10 -20.43
N ASP A 505 -39.40 21.96 -19.15
CA ASP A 505 -40.59 22.44 -18.46
C ASP A 505 -40.56 23.94 -18.09
N GLY A 506 -39.40 24.57 -18.27
CA GLY A 506 -39.18 25.97 -17.91
C GLY A 506 -38.78 26.17 -16.44
N GLU A 507 -38.72 25.10 -15.65
CA GLU A 507 -38.36 25.13 -14.22
C GLU A 507 -36.85 24.94 -14.04
N GLU A 508 -36.35 25.34 -12.86
CA GLU A 508 -34.95 25.13 -12.47
C GLU A 508 -34.75 23.71 -11.93
N HIS A 509 -33.78 23.04 -12.49
CA HIS A 509 -33.34 21.69 -12.07
C HIS A 509 -31.89 21.67 -11.60
N ARG A 510 -31.55 20.72 -10.71
CA ARG A 510 -30.20 20.48 -10.24
C ARG A 510 -29.45 19.55 -11.22
N PRO A 511 -28.28 19.93 -11.75
CA PRO A 511 -27.46 19.01 -12.53
C PRO A 511 -26.78 17.96 -11.62
N VAL A 512 -26.41 16.83 -12.19
CA VAL A 512 -25.46 15.88 -11.62
C VAL A 512 -24.08 16.21 -12.19
N MET A 513 -23.03 16.06 -11.40
CA MET A 513 -21.66 16.24 -11.85
C MET A 513 -20.94 14.89 -11.87
N ILE A 514 -20.30 14.58 -13.01
CA ILE A 514 -19.46 13.41 -13.16
C ILE A 514 -18.01 13.88 -13.20
N HIS A 515 -17.24 13.53 -12.18
CA HIS A 515 -15.80 13.76 -12.16
C HIS A 515 -15.09 12.62 -12.86
N ARG A 516 -14.03 12.89 -13.59
CA ARG A 516 -13.23 11.86 -14.21
C ARG A 516 -11.75 12.23 -14.31
N GLY A 517 -10.89 11.22 -14.14
CA GLY A 517 -9.49 11.27 -14.53
C GLY A 517 -9.22 10.12 -15.49
N ILE A 518 -8.83 10.40 -16.75
CA ILE A 518 -8.60 9.35 -17.75
C ILE A 518 -7.25 8.70 -17.54
N VAL A 519 -6.19 9.51 -17.44
CA VAL A 519 -4.81 9.04 -17.20
C VAL A 519 -4.30 9.43 -15.80
N GLY A 520 -5.18 9.91 -14.93
CA GLY A 520 -4.81 10.41 -13.62
C GLY A 520 -3.84 11.60 -13.71
N THR A 521 -2.75 11.57 -12.95
CA THR A 521 -1.72 12.62 -13.05
C THR A 521 -0.69 12.28 -14.11
N MET A 522 -0.17 13.29 -14.82
CA MET A 522 0.91 13.12 -15.80
C MET A 522 2.12 12.44 -15.19
N GLU A 523 2.43 12.80 -13.95
CA GLU A 523 3.55 12.24 -13.18
C GLU A 523 3.38 10.73 -12.98
N ARG A 524 2.23 10.30 -12.47
CA ARG A 524 1.94 8.88 -12.21
C ARG A 524 1.83 8.08 -13.50
N PHE A 525 1.16 8.62 -14.50
CA PHE A 525 1.00 7.95 -15.79
C PHE A 525 2.35 7.71 -16.50
N ILE A 526 3.26 8.68 -16.44
CA ILE A 526 4.61 8.53 -17.03
C ILE A 526 5.48 7.59 -16.18
N ALA A 527 5.23 7.49 -14.88
CA ALA A 527 5.93 6.55 -13.99
C ALA A 527 5.49 5.10 -14.20
N TYR A 528 4.28 4.88 -14.67
CA TYR A 528 3.72 3.57 -15.01
C TYR A 528 4.33 3.00 -16.29
#